data_1093e26387749c32bb6d2cf99844332c
#
_entry.id   1093e26387749c32bb6d2cf99844332c
#
_cell.length_a   1.000
_cell.length_b   1.000
_cell.length_c   1.000
_cell.angle_alpha   90.00
_cell.angle_beta   90.00
_cell.angle_gamma   90.00
#
_symmetry.space_group_name_H-M   'P 1'
#
loop_
_entity.id
_entity.type
_entity.pdbx_description
1 polymer ?
#
loop_
_entity_poly.entity_id
_entity_poly.type
_entity_poly.pdbx_seq_one_letter_code
_entity_poly.pdbx_strand_id
1 'polypeptide(L)'
;MGKLRHIAMQVPDPAKAAEFYMRVFGMKKVGETDWENARGVYLSDGVINLALLNYKTVDAAGAERGVDYVGIHHLGFWVDDLAQTREAIEAQGGRYWMGEAVAGGGFYEVKYCDPNGVVVDITENGWGGAVKNVVAFDPKVEA
;
A
#
# COMPACT_ATOMS: atom_id res chain seq x y z
N MET A 1 -16.60 -4.12 2.48
CA MET A 1 -15.65 -5.06 1.87
C MET A 1 -14.41 -4.33 1.41
N GLY A 2 -13.25 -4.97 1.54
CA GLY A 2 -11.98 -4.35 1.17
C GLY A 2 -11.72 -4.36 -0.33
N LYS A 3 -11.02 -3.33 -0.80
CA LYS A 3 -10.53 -3.20 -2.18
C LYS A 3 -9.01 -3.17 -2.17
N LEU A 4 -8.36 -4.05 -2.94
CA LEU A 4 -6.92 -3.98 -3.15
C LEU A 4 -6.60 -2.70 -3.93
N ARG A 5 -5.93 -1.74 -3.29
CA ARG A 5 -5.65 -0.43 -3.89
C ARG A 5 -4.24 0.07 -3.68
N HIS A 6 -3.41 -0.70 -3.00
CA HIS A 6 -2.03 -0.31 -2.74
C HIS A 6 -1.11 -1.52 -2.85
N ILE A 7 0.01 -1.31 -3.52
CA ILE A 7 1.12 -2.26 -3.61
C ILE A 7 2.39 -1.48 -3.27
N ALA A 8 3.19 -2.00 -2.34
CA ALA A 8 4.48 -1.43 -2.02
C ALA A 8 5.60 -2.37 -2.45
N MET A 9 6.55 -1.82 -3.16
CA MET A 9 7.78 -2.51 -3.56
C MET A 9 8.95 -1.91 -2.81
N GLN A 10 9.81 -2.78 -2.28
CA GLN A 10 11.08 -2.36 -1.71
C GLN A 10 12.14 -2.38 -2.81
N VAL A 11 12.82 -1.24 -3.00
CA VAL A 11 13.78 -1.04 -4.08
C VAL A 11 15.02 -0.26 -3.57
N PRO A 12 16.20 -0.45 -4.18
CA PRO A 12 17.39 0.30 -3.77
C PRO A 12 17.30 1.80 -4.05
N ASP A 13 16.70 2.18 -5.18
CA ASP A 13 16.58 3.56 -5.63
C ASP A 13 15.15 3.84 -6.12
N PRO A 14 14.30 4.43 -5.25
CA PRO A 14 12.91 4.73 -5.61
C PRO A 14 12.74 5.63 -6.83
N ALA A 15 13.58 6.64 -7.00
CA ALA A 15 13.49 7.56 -8.13
C ALA A 15 13.76 6.84 -9.46
N LYS A 16 14.76 5.98 -9.48
CA LYS A 16 15.12 5.18 -10.66
C LYS A 16 14.03 4.15 -11.00
N ALA A 17 13.49 3.48 -10.00
CA ALA A 17 12.38 2.55 -10.18
C ALA A 17 11.14 3.27 -10.70
N ALA A 18 10.81 4.46 -10.15
CA ALA A 18 9.69 5.28 -10.59
C ALA A 18 9.82 5.67 -12.07
N GLU A 19 11.01 6.04 -12.51
CA GLU A 19 11.28 6.38 -13.91
C GLU A 19 10.91 5.23 -14.86
N PHE A 20 11.26 4.01 -14.50
CA PHE A 20 10.89 2.82 -15.28
C PHE A 20 9.37 2.68 -15.42
N TYR A 21 8.63 2.69 -14.30
CA TYR A 21 7.17 2.51 -14.33
C TYR A 21 6.44 3.67 -15.01
N MET A 22 6.94 4.89 -14.87
CA MET A 22 6.37 6.05 -15.54
C MET A 22 6.58 5.99 -17.05
N ARG A 23 7.77 5.64 -17.51
CA ARG A 23 8.11 5.60 -18.93
C ARG A 23 7.50 4.41 -19.66
N VAL A 24 7.50 3.24 -19.03
CA VAL A 24 7.01 2.00 -19.66
C VAL A 24 5.49 1.90 -19.61
N PHE A 25 4.88 2.20 -18.47
CA PHE A 25 3.45 1.98 -18.24
C PHE A 25 2.63 3.27 -18.15
N GLY A 26 3.26 4.43 -18.24
CA GLY A 26 2.56 5.70 -18.19
C GLY A 26 2.01 6.07 -16.82
N MET A 27 2.51 5.46 -15.75
CA MET A 27 2.08 5.79 -14.39
C MET A 27 2.42 7.24 -14.05
N LYS A 28 1.64 7.85 -13.18
CA LYS A 28 1.81 9.25 -12.76
C LYS A 28 2.35 9.30 -11.33
N LYS A 29 3.33 10.18 -11.11
CA LYS A 29 3.82 10.47 -9.76
C LYS A 29 2.74 11.22 -8.98
N VAL A 30 2.39 10.70 -7.81
CA VAL A 30 1.36 11.28 -6.92
C VAL A 30 1.92 11.72 -5.57
N GLY A 31 3.18 11.44 -5.30
CA GLY A 31 3.83 11.89 -4.07
C GLY A 31 5.23 11.33 -3.90
N GLU A 32 5.89 11.78 -2.85
CA GLU A 32 7.18 11.25 -2.41
C GLU A 32 7.33 11.45 -0.91
N THR A 33 8.23 10.70 -0.31
CA THR A 33 8.54 10.78 1.11
C THR A 33 10.04 10.59 1.33
N ASP A 34 10.56 11.26 2.36
CA ASP A 34 11.91 11.03 2.86
C ASP A 34 11.94 11.37 4.35
N TRP A 35 11.88 10.36 5.18
CA TRP A 35 11.87 10.50 6.62
C TRP A 35 12.79 9.44 7.26
N GLU A 36 12.84 9.38 8.59
CA GLU A 36 13.82 8.54 9.29
C GLU A 36 13.72 7.04 9.00
N ASN A 37 12.53 6.54 8.66
CA ASN A 37 12.30 5.10 8.45
C ASN A 37 12.36 4.68 6.99
N ALA A 38 12.00 5.58 6.06
CA ALA A 38 11.94 5.23 4.64
C ALA A 38 12.02 6.48 3.76
N ARG A 39 12.51 6.26 2.55
CA ARG A 39 12.33 7.21 1.44
C ARG A 39 11.58 6.51 0.32
N GLY A 40 10.81 7.24 -0.44
CA GLY A 40 10.00 6.62 -1.48
C GLY A 40 9.36 7.58 -2.46
N VAL A 41 8.88 7.00 -3.54
CA VAL A 41 8.10 7.67 -4.58
C VAL A 41 6.79 6.90 -4.73
N TYR A 42 5.68 7.64 -4.81
CA TYR A 42 4.35 7.08 -4.99
C TYR A 42 3.86 7.36 -6.40
N LEU A 43 3.39 6.32 -7.08
CA LEU A 43 2.83 6.37 -8.42
C LEU A 43 1.38 5.89 -8.41
N SER A 44 0.63 6.25 -9.45
CA SER A 44 -0.72 5.75 -9.66
C SER A 44 -0.96 5.47 -11.15
N ASP A 45 -1.77 4.46 -11.43
CA ASP A 45 -2.34 4.15 -12.75
C ASP A 45 -3.75 4.71 -12.94
N GLY A 46 -4.25 5.48 -11.94
CA GLY A 46 -5.62 6.00 -11.91
C GLY A 46 -6.55 5.21 -10.99
N VAL A 47 -6.15 4.05 -10.51
CA VAL A 47 -6.94 3.20 -9.60
C VAL A 47 -6.11 2.74 -8.41
N ILE A 48 -4.89 2.26 -8.65
CA ILE A 48 -3.99 1.71 -7.63
C ILE A 48 -2.87 2.69 -7.33
N ASN A 49 -2.49 2.76 -6.06
CA ASN A 49 -1.27 3.40 -5.59
C ASN A 49 -0.15 2.36 -5.60
N LEU A 50 0.96 2.67 -6.26
CA LEU A 50 2.20 1.89 -6.22
C LEU A 50 3.25 2.69 -5.46
N ALA A 51 3.66 2.19 -4.30
CA ALA A 51 4.74 2.77 -3.52
C ALA A 51 6.07 2.09 -3.85
N LEU A 52 7.07 2.88 -4.17
CA LEU A 52 8.44 2.42 -4.40
C LEU A 52 9.25 2.92 -3.22
N LEU A 53 9.63 2.03 -2.31
CA LEU A 53 10.18 2.37 -1.01
C LEU A 53 11.60 1.82 -0.84
N ASN A 54 12.44 2.61 -0.18
CA ASN A 54 13.70 2.16 0.36
C ASN A 54 13.65 2.35 1.88
N TYR A 55 13.59 1.25 2.62
CA TYR A 55 13.58 1.28 4.06
C TYR A 55 14.98 1.55 4.61
N LYS A 56 15.08 2.45 5.56
CA LYS A 56 16.34 2.86 6.18
C LYS A 56 16.69 2.04 7.42
N THR A 57 15.70 1.33 7.99
CA THR A 57 15.87 0.54 9.22
C THR A 57 15.29 -0.86 9.05
N VAL A 58 15.85 -1.82 9.76
CA VAL A 58 15.33 -3.19 9.80
C VAL A 58 13.93 -3.24 10.41
N ASP A 59 13.67 -2.41 11.43
CA ASP A 59 12.36 -2.35 12.06
C ASP A 59 11.27 -1.92 11.07
N ALA A 60 11.56 -0.95 10.21
CA ALA A 60 10.62 -0.51 9.17
C ALA A 60 10.44 -1.54 8.06
N ALA A 61 11.52 -2.18 7.60
CA ALA A 61 11.48 -3.21 6.55
C ALA A 61 10.85 -4.52 7.02
N GLY A 62 11.03 -4.84 8.30
CA GLY A 62 10.72 -6.15 8.86
C GLY A 62 11.94 -7.07 8.88
N ALA A 63 12.15 -7.77 10.00
CA ALA A 63 13.35 -8.58 10.24
C ALA A 63 13.54 -9.72 9.22
N GLU A 64 12.44 -10.28 8.73
CA GLU A 64 12.49 -11.40 7.77
C GLU A 64 13.02 -10.96 6.39
N ARG A 65 12.76 -9.73 5.99
CA ARG A 65 13.17 -9.20 4.69
C ARG A 65 14.45 -8.40 4.77
N GLY A 66 14.57 -7.53 5.78
CA GLY A 66 15.70 -6.65 5.95
C GLY A 66 15.73 -5.50 4.94
N VAL A 67 16.74 -4.64 5.06
CA VAL A 67 16.86 -3.43 4.24
C VAL A 67 17.32 -3.68 2.80
N ASP A 68 17.91 -4.84 2.53
CA ASP A 68 18.47 -5.18 1.21
C ASP A 68 17.50 -5.97 0.32
N TYR A 69 16.33 -6.30 0.83
CA TYR A 69 15.30 -7.01 0.04
C TYR A 69 14.83 -6.15 -1.13
N VAL A 70 14.67 -6.77 -2.28
CA VAL A 70 14.12 -6.14 -3.49
C VAL A 70 12.94 -6.96 -3.99
N GLY A 71 11.76 -6.34 -4.08
CA GLY A 71 10.54 -6.99 -4.54
C GLY A 71 9.30 -6.43 -3.88
N ILE A 72 8.16 -7.09 -4.06
CA ILE A 72 6.90 -6.69 -3.44
C ILE A 72 7.02 -6.92 -1.94
N HIS A 73 6.81 -5.86 -1.17
CA HIS A 73 6.90 -5.88 0.29
C HIS A 73 5.54 -6.13 0.94
N HIS A 74 4.51 -5.41 0.52
CA HIS A 74 3.16 -5.57 1.07
C HIS A 74 2.07 -5.15 0.09
N LEU A 75 0.86 -5.56 0.40
CA LEU A 75 -0.38 -5.18 -0.25
C LEU A 75 -1.18 -4.28 0.68
N GLY A 76 -2.04 -3.44 0.12
CA GLY A 76 -2.92 -2.58 0.90
C GLY A 76 -4.37 -2.66 0.47
N PHE A 77 -5.25 -2.72 1.46
CA PHE A 77 -6.70 -2.81 1.26
C PHE A 77 -7.38 -1.57 1.82
N TRP A 78 -8.17 -0.93 0.98
CA TRP A 78 -9.06 0.15 1.37
C TRP A 78 -10.36 -0.47 1.84
N VAL A 79 -10.66 -0.33 3.13
CA VAL A 79 -11.82 -0.98 3.77
C VAL A 79 -12.88 0.03 4.15
N ASP A 80 -14.11 -0.46 4.38
CA ASP A 80 -15.23 0.39 4.81
C ASP A 80 -15.26 0.56 6.33
N ASP A 81 -14.84 -0.46 7.08
CA ASP A 81 -14.88 -0.51 8.54
C ASP A 81 -13.61 -1.17 9.07
N LEU A 82 -12.74 -0.37 9.67
CA LEU A 82 -11.46 -0.84 10.19
C LEU A 82 -11.65 -1.83 11.35
N ALA A 83 -12.53 -1.50 12.30
CA ALA A 83 -12.74 -2.34 13.48
C ALA A 83 -13.24 -3.74 13.09
N GLN A 84 -14.24 -3.80 12.22
CA GLN A 84 -14.78 -5.06 11.70
C GLN A 84 -13.72 -5.85 10.91
N THR A 85 -12.90 -5.16 10.11
CA THR A 85 -11.83 -5.79 9.35
C THR A 85 -10.76 -6.38 10.26
N ARG A 86 -10.38 -5.66 11.32
CA ARG A 86 -9.41 -6.16 12.32
C ARG A 86 -9.90 -7.44 12.97
N GLU A 87 -11.14 -7.47 13.43
CA GLU A 87 -11.75 -8.67 14.02
C GLU A 87 -11.74 -9.85 13.03
N ALA A 88 -12.11 -9.60 11.78
CA ALA A 88 -12.13 -10.64 10.75
C ALA A 88 -10.74 -11.19 10.44
N ILE A 89 -9.71 -10.33 10.37
CA ILE A 89 -8.32 -10.77 10.17
C ILE A 89 -7.87 -11.69 11.30
N GLU A 90 -8.07 -11.28 12.53
CA GLU A 90 -7.66 -12.05 13.71
C GLU A 90 -8.40 -13.38 13.78
N ALA A 91 -9.71 -13.38 13.48
CA ALA A 91 -10.52 -14.61 13.44
C ALA A 91 -10.06 -15.60 12.37
N GLN A 92 -9.43 -15.13 11.30
CA GLN A 92 -8.93 -15.95 10.20
C GLN A 92 -7.41 -16.24 10.29
N GLY A 93 -6.80 -15.98 11.44
CA GLY A 93 -5.40 -16.35 11.69
C GLY A 93 -4.36 -15.29 11.28
N GLY A 94 -4.80 -14.12 10.91
CA GLY A 94 -3.91 -12.97 10.73
C GLY A 94 -3.48 -12.39 12.08
N ARG A 95 -2.38 -11.64 12.09
CA ARG A 95 -1.87 -11.05 13.34
C ARG A 95 -1.46 -9.60 13.10
N TYR A 96 -1.71 -8.78 14.12
CA TYR A 96 -1.29 -7.38 14.13
C TYR A 96 0.24 -7.25 14.14
N TRP A 97 0.75 -6.28 13.38
CA TRP A 97 2.17 -5.92 13.39
C TRP A 97 2.40 -4.51 13.93
N MET A 98 1.89 -3.47 13.26
CA MET A 98 2.11 -2.09 13.70
C MET A 98 1.10 -1.11 13.09
N GLY A 99 1.13 0.12 13.55
CA GLY A 99 0.32 1.22 13.04
C GLY A 99 -1.03 1.32 13.71
N GLU A 100 -1.59 2.52 13.75
CA GLU A 100 -2.91 2.79 14.32
C GLU A 100 -3.61 3.88 13.52
N ALA A 101 -4.95 3.85 13.58
CA ALA A 101 -5.76 4.93 13.05
C ALA A 101 -5.46 6.23 13.80
N VAL A 102 -5.41 7.35 13.07
CA VAL A 102 -5.21 8.66 13.67
C VAL A 102 -6.56 9.37 13.88
N ALA A 103 -6.70 10.04 15.02
CA ALA A 103 -7.88 10.84 15.29
C ALA A 103 -7.98 12.01 14.30
N GLY A 104 -9.21 12.36 13.88
CA GLY A 104 -9.44 13.48 12.98
C GLY A 104 -9.42 13.16 11.48
N GLY A 105 -9.31 11.87 11.09
CA GLY A 105 -9.48 11.42 9.71
C GLY A 105 -8.28 11.65 8.78
N GLY A 106 -7.09 11.84 9.33
CA GLY A 106 -5.87 11.91 8.55
C GLY A 106 -5.46 10.56 7.95
N PHE A 107 -4.42 10.58 7.11
CA PHE A 107 -3.86 9.35 6.54
C PHE A 107 -3.31 8.44 7.62
N TYR A 108 -3.61 7.16 7.53
CA TYR A 108 -3.05 6.13 8.38
C TYR A 108 -3.00 4.77 7.66
N GLU A 109 -2.14 3.90 8.14
CA GLU A 109 -2.08 2.50 7.76
C GLU A 109 -1.97 1.65 9.02
N VAL A 110 -2.80 0.61 9.11
CA VAL A 110 -2.65 -0.43 10.14
C VAL A 110 -2.11 -1.67 9.45
N LYS A 111 -0.99 -2.18 9.95
CA LYS A 111 -0.29 -3.32 9.35
C LYS A 111 -0.59 -4.61 10.09
N TYR A 112 -1.02 -5.59 9.32
CA TYR A 112 -1.22 -6.98 9.76
C TYR A 112 -0.33 -7.90 8.93
N CYS A 113 -0.11 -9.12 9.44
CA CYS A 113 0.39 -10.21 8.63
C CYS A 113 -0.74 -11.19 8.36
N ASP A 114 -0.85 -11.67 7.13
CA ASP A 114 -1.76 -12.75 6.80
C ASP A 114 -1.29 -14.08 7.43
N PRO A 115 -2.04 -15.18 7.33
CA PRO A 115 -1.62 -16.47 7.92
C PRO A 115 -0.28 -17.01 7.43
N ASN A 116 0.21 -16.55 6.28
CA ASN A 116 1.52 -16.93 5.73
C ASN A 116 2.65 -15.96 6.10
N GLY A 117 2.34 -14.90 6.85
CA GLY A 117 3.31 -13.87 7.22
C GLY A 117 3.46 -12.74 6.22
N VAL A 118 2.62 -12.67 5.18
CA VAL A 118 2.64 -11.57 4.21
C VAL A 118 2.03 -10.32 4.83
N VAL A 119 2.75 -9.21 4.74
CA VAL A 119 2.29 -7.93 5.28
C VAL A 119 1.14 -7.37 4.44
N VAL A 120 0.07 -6.97 5.11
CA VAL A 120 -1.07 -6.27 4.52
C VAL A 120 -1.36 -4.99 5.29
N ASP A 121 -1.48 -3.88 4.56
CA ASP A 121 -1.88 -2.59 5.12
C ASP A 121 -3.38 -2.40 4.97
N ILE A 122 -4.00 -1.79 5.97
CA ILE A 122 -5.44 -1.54 5.98
C ILE A 122 -5.68 -0.08 6.32
N THR A 123 -6.56 0.57 5.58
CA THR A 123 -6.99 1.94 5.84
C THR A 123 -8.44 2.15 5.38
N GLU A 124 -9.14 3.07 6.03
CA GLU A 124 -10.44 3.57 5.56
C GLU A 124 -10.28 4.81 4.67
N ASN A 125 -9.10 5.44 4.66
CA ASN A 125 -8.86 6.74 4.02
C ASN A 125 -8.12 6.65 2.68
N GLY A 126 -7.69 5.47 2.27
CA GLY A 126 -7.04 5.24 0.98
C GLY A 126 -5.61 5.73 0.87
N TRP A 127 -5.11 5.79 -0.34
CA TRP A 127 -3.76 6.22 -0.71
C TRP A 127 -3.82 7.24 -1.84
N GLY A 128 -2.79 8.06 -1.96
CA GLY A 128 -2.68 9.05 -3.03
C GLY A 128 -2.83 8.43 -4.42
N GLY A 129 -3.73 8.98 -5.23
CA GLY A 129 -4.03 8.48 -6.57
C GLY A 129 -4.87 7.21 -6.63
N ALA A 130 -5.19 6.58 -5.49
CA ALA A 130 -6.06 5.41 -5.47
C ALA A 130 -7.54 5.81 -5.57
N VAL A 131 -8.35 4.98 -6.21
CA VAL A 131 -9.80 5.15 -6.32
C VAL A 131 -10.48 3.92 -5.74
N LYS A 132 -11.27 4.11 -4.68
CA LYS A 132 -11.89 2.99 -3.96
C LYS A 132 -12.92 2.25 -4.82
N ASN A 133 -13.88 2.98 -5.37
CA ASN A 133 -14.98 2.41 -6.14
C ASN A 133 -14.82 2.76 -7.61
N VAL A 134 -14.60 1.74 -8.43
CA VAL A 134 -14.46 1.86 -9.87
C VAL A 134 -15.76 1.40 -10.52
N VAL A 135 -16.34 2.25 -11.38
CA VAL A 135 -17.50 1.88 -12.19
C VAL A 135 -17.00 1.01 -13.34
N ALA A 136 -17.52 -0.22 -13.44
CA ALA A 136 -17.19 -1.09 -14.55
C ALA A 136 -17.72 -0.46 -15.86
N PHE A 137 -16.87 -0.48 -16.88
CA PHE A 137 -17.30 -0.10 -18.22
C PHE A 137 -18.33 -1.12 -18.72
N ASP A 138 -19.53 -0.63 -19.05
CA ASP A 138 -20.57 -1.44 -19.68
C ASP A 138 -20.75 -0.94 -21.13
N PRO A 139 -20.26 -1.69 -22.13
CA PRO A 139 -20.35 -1.29 -23.52
C PRO A 139 -21.80 -1.20 -24.03
N LYS A 140 -22.79 -1.69 -23.28
CA LYS A 140 -24.20 -1.60 -23.63
C LYS A 140 -24.85 -0.29 -23.21
N VAL A 141 -24.19 0.47 -22.32
CA VAL A 141 -24.72 1.73 -21.79
C VAL A 141 -24.22 2.93 -22.58
N GLU A 142 -23.13 2.78 -23.35
CA GLU A 142 -22.54 3.85 -24.17
C GLU A 142 -22.97 3.81 -25.66
N ALA A 143 -23.99 3.11 -25.95
CA ALA A 143 -24.53 3.07 -27.30
C ALA A 143 -25.47 4.27 -27.57
#